data_b1321c23e6827a2af41b028c2ae18e0a
#
_entry.id   b1321c23e6827a2af41b028c2ae18e0a
#
_cell.length_a   1.000
_cell.length_b   1.000
_cell.length_c   1.000
_cell.angle_alpha   90.00
_cell.angle_beta   90.00
_cell.angle_gamma   90.00
#
_symmetry.space_group_name_H-M   'P 1'
#
loop_
_entity.id
_entity.type
_entity.pdbx_description
1 polymer ?
#
loop_
_entity_poly.entity_id
_entity_poly.type
_entity_poly.pdbx_seq_one_letter_code
_entity_poly.pdbx_strand_id
1 'polypeptide(L)'
;MNSDSKATGKLPSGIAVDGNGELTRRVHYEAPHPYRSPFARDGARILHARAFRRLAGKTQVFTRLPADPPGDHFRSRLTHTLEVAQISRTLADALGLNTELAQTLALAHDIGHPPFGHAGEKALNQALQAHGFGFDHNLHALRIVTWFEERYAAHRGLNLTLGVREGIIKHSRDYTAADHPELAEYLLEFRPPLEAQLIDLADEIAYLTADFDDGLDSGMLNLDQVRDGVPLFRRFYHVVRSQHPAAPSKLAIYETLNHVLDALVTDLIEEVRRRVADLGAATLHQIRSAPDRLVALSPAMEADRAEAKRFLYANFYNSAGMEDAHDHASKVVSELFAALIADPSLLFSDH
;
A
#
# COMPACT_ATOMS: atom_id res chain seq x y z
N MET A 1 2.41 28.89 -26.81
CA MET A 1 3.74 28.39 -27.18
C MET A 1 4.72 28.86 -26.13
N ASN A 2 5.02 28.03 -25.18
CA ASN A 2 6.27 27.96 -24.45
C ASN A 2 6.27 26.59 -23.77
N SER A 3 6.87 25.63 -24.45
CA SER A 3 7.17 24.32 -23.92
C SER A 3 8.38 24.49 -23.02
N ASP A 4 8.15 24.76 -21.74
CA ASP A 4 9.16 24.55 -20.72
C ASP A 4 9.50 23.06 -20.72
N SER A 5 10.74 22.77 -21.16
CA SER A 5 11.30 21.44 -21.09
C SER A 5 11.37 21.02 -19.62
N LYS A 6 10.31 20.36 -19.14
CA LYS A 6 10.33 19.71 -17.81
C LYS A 6 11.53 18.76 -17.78
N ALA A 7 12.39 18.94 -16.79
CA ALA A 7 13.57 18.13 -16.60
C ALA A 7 13.15 16.66 -16.39
N THR A 8 13.23 15.87 -17.47
CA THR A 8 12.89 14.43 -17.50
C THR A 8 14.06 13.57 -16.97
N GLY A 9 14.82 14.09 -16.01
CA GLY A 9 16.00 13.41 -15.46
C GLY A 9 15.66 12.43 -14.34
N LYS A 10 16.23 11.20 -14.40
CA LYS A 10 16.26 10.28 -13.26
C LYS A 10 17.09 10.89 -12.12
N LEU A 11 16.83 10.47 -10.89
CA LEU A 11 17.63 10.83 -9.71
C LEU A 11 19.08 10.33 -9.88
N PRO A 12 20.06 10.88 -9.14
CA PRO A 12 21.42 10.35 -9.12
C PRO A 12 21.45 8.85 -8.82
N SER A 13 22.21 8.08 -9.58
CA SER A 13 22.23 6.60 -9.49
C SER A 13 22.65 6.06 -8.13
N GLY A 14 23.41 6.83 -7.34
CA GLY A 14 23.81 6.46 -5.97
C GLY A 14 22.68 6.51 -4.94
N ILE A 15 21.48 6.99 -5.30
CA ILE A 15 20.29 7.05 -4.42
C ILE A 15 19.54 5.72 -4.43
N ALA A 16 19.47 5.05 -5.58
CA ALA A 16 18.79 3.77 -5.72
C ALA A 16 19.44 2.68 -4.87
N VAL A 17 18.63 1.78 -4.34
CA VAL A 17 19.14 0.60 -3.63
C VAL A 17 19.91 -0.28 -4.61
N ASP A 18 21.19 -0.54 -4.29
CA ASP A 18 22.06 -1.42 -5.06
C ASP A 18 21.59 -2.88 -4.92
N GLY A 19 21.46 -3.56 -6.06
CA GLY A 19 21.10 -4.98 -6.13
C GLY A 19 22.18 -5.94 -5.60
N ASN A 20 23.36 -5.44 -5.22
CA ASN A 20 24.48 -6.20 -4.62
C ASN A 20 24.90 -5.64 -3.25
N GLY A 21 24.22 -4.61 -2.74
CA GLY A 21 24.55 -3.93 -1.48
C GLY A 21 24.08 -4.67 -0.23
N GLU A 22 24.29 -4.05 0.93
CA GLU A 22 23.95 -4.60 2.24
C GLU A 22 22.46 -4.98 2.36
N LEU A 23 21.57 -4.21 1.75
CA LEU A 23 20.13 -4.46 1.80
C LEU A 23 19.71 -5.76 1.10
N THR A 24 20.61 -6.42 0.36
CA THR A 24 20.37 -7.76 -0.24
C THR A 24 20.67 -8.91 0.71
N ARG A 25 21.25 -8.65 1.88
CA ARG A 25 21.58 -9.67 2.90
C ARG A 25 20.33 -10.43 3.35
N ARG A 26 20.49 -11.75 3.48
CA ARG A 26 19.49 -12.69 3.97
C ARG A 26 19.89 -13.24 5.34
N VAL A 27 18.91 -13.75 6.11
CA VAL A 27 19.18 -14.45 7.37
C VAL A 27 19.92 -15.76 7.09
N HIS A 28 19.42 -16.56 6.16
CA HIS A 28 20.05 -17.79 5.72
C HIS A 28 20.77 -17.55 4.40
N TYR A 29 22.06 -17.92 4.34
CA TYR A 29 22.85 -17.73 3.13
C TYR A 29 22.27 -18.49 1.94
N GLU A 30 22.22 -17.84 0.80
CA GLU A 30 21.85 -18.41 -0.48
C GLU A 30 22.82 -17.91 -1.56
N ALA A 31 23.28 -18.81 -2.42
CA ALA A 31 24.09 -18.41 -3.54
C ALA A 31 23.34 -17.44 -4.48
N PRO A 32 24.06 -16.49 -5.09
CA PRO A 32 23.47 -15.63 -6.11
C PRO A 32 22.80 -16.44 -7.23
N HIS A 33 21.64 -15.97 -7.69
CA HIS A 33 20.93 -16.63 -8.77
C HIS A 33 21.52 -16.19 -10.11
N PRO A 34 21.70 -17.09 -11.10
CA PRO A 34 22.39 -16.75 -12.35
C PRO A 34 21.70 -15.67 -13.20
N TYR A 35 20.39 -15.47 -13.06
CA TYR A 35 19.62 -14.52 -13.88
C TYR A 35 18.51 -13.75 -13.14
N ARG A 36 18.36 -13.90 -11.83
CA ARG A 36 17.40 -13.12 -11.03
C ARG A 36 18.13 -12.32 -9.98
N SER A 37 17.79 -11.05 -9.84
CA SER A 37 18.27 -10.25 -8.74
C SER A 37 17.73 -10.77 -7.38
N PRO A 38 18.34 -10.37 -6.26
CA PRO A 38 17.82 -10.70 -4.93
C PRO A 38 16.37 -10.25 -4.73
N PHE A 39 16.00 -9.04 -5.18
CA PHE A 39 14.67 -8.49 -5.01
C PHE A 39 13.63 -9.14 -5.92
N ALA A 40 13.98 -9.48 -7.17
CA ALA A 40 13.12 -10.27 -8.04
C ALA A 40 12.82 -11.67 -7.48
N ARG A 41 13.82 -12.29 -6.78
CA ARG A 41 13.59 -13.55 -6.07
C ARG A 41 12.60 -13.38 -4.91
N ASP A 42 12.70 -12.28 -4.18
CA ASP A 42 11.82 -11.98 -3.06
C ASP A 42 10.38 -11.71 -3.54
N GLY A 43 10.20 -10.96 -4.62
CA GLY A 43 8.90 -10.76 -5.24
C GLY A 43 8.23 -12.09 -5.63
N ALA A 44 9.00 -13.01 -6.24
CA ALA A 44 8.49 -14.35 -6.55
C ALA A 44 8.09 -15.15 -5.29
N ARG A 45 8.86 -15.04 -4.19
CA ARG A 45 8.55 -15.71 -2.91
C ARG A 45 7.25 -15.19 -2.30
N ILE A 46 7.04 -13.88 -2.35
CA ILE A 46 5.81 -13.23 -1.88
C ILE A 46 4.62 -13.68 -2.72
N LEU A 47 4.70 -13.62 -4.05
CA LEU A 47 3.64 -14.05 -4.96
C LEU A 47 3.20 -15.51 -4.72
N HIS A 48 4.14 -16.38 -4.35
CA HIS A 48 3.84 -17.78 -4.04
C HIS A 48 3.45 -18.03 -2.57
N ALA A 49 3.52 -17.03 -1.69
CA ALA A 49 3.14 -17.17 -0.28
C ALA A 49 1.64 -17.46 -0.10
N ARG A 50 1.29 -18.19 0.97
CA ARG A 50 -0.13 -18.41 1.31
C ARG A 50 -0.82 -17.11 1.69
N ALA A 51 -0.12 -16.25 2.44
CA ALA A 51 -0.64 -14.96 2.87
C ALA A 51 -1.01 -14.07 1.68
N PHE A 52 -0.17 -14.02 0.63
CA PHE A 52 -0.46 -13.28 -0.60
C PHE A 52 -1.73 -13.81 -1.30
N ARG A 53 -1.85 -15.12 -1.46
CA ARG A 53 -3.05 -15.72 -2.09
C ARG A 53 -4.34 -15.46 -1.30
N ARG A 54 -4.24 -15.35 0.03
CA ARG A 54 -5.38 -15.03 0.91
C ARG A 54 -5.91 -13.60 0.70
N LEU A 55 -5.13 -12.69 0.11
CA LEU A 55 -5.59 -11.35 -0.24
C LEU A 55 -6.80 -11.39 -1.21
N ALA A 56 -6.93 -12.42 -2.03
CA ALA A 56 -8.09 -12.59 -2.91
C ALA A 56 -9.41 -12.73 -2.15
N GLY A 57 -9.39 -13.29 -0.94
CA GLY A 57 -10.56 -13.45 -0.08
C GLY A 57 -10.72 -12.35 0.99
N LYS A 58 -9.83 -11.36 1.02
CA LYS A 58 -9.90 -10.23 1.94
C LYS A 58 -10.53 -9.04 1.24
N THR A 59 -11.44 -8.38 1.93
CA THR A 59 -12.12 -7.17 1.47
C THR A 59 -11.15 -5.99 1.41
N GLN A 60 -11.24 -5.17 0.35
CA GLN A 60 -10.54 -3.87 0.32
C GLN A 60 -11.36 -2.82 1.07
N VAL A 61 -12.55 -2.53 0.62
CA VAL A 61 -13.46 -1.54 1.20
C VAL A 61 -14.80 -2.15 1.55
N PHE A 62 -15.44 -2.85 0.59
CA PHE A 62 -16.77 -3.41 0.78
C PHE A 62 -16.74 -4.72 1.56
N THR A 63 -17.14 -4.69 2.82
CA THR A 63 -17.46 -5.91 3.55
C THR A 63 -18.83 -6.40 3.08
N ARG A 64 -18.87 -7.49 2.34
CA ARG A 64 -20.12 -8.11 1.91
C ARG A 64 -20.86 -8.70 3.11
N LEU A 65 -22.11 -8.30 3.24
CA LEU A 65 -23.04 -8.99 4.12
C LEU A 65 -23.62 -10.23 3.41
N PRO A 66 -24.02 -11.28 4.15
CA PRO A 66 -24.61 -12.49 3.55
C PRO A 66 -25.84 -12.24 2.67
N ALA A 67 -26.51 -11.11 2.85
CA ALA A 67 -27.69 -10.68 2.11
C ALA A 67 -27.37 -9.91 0.81
N ASP A 68 -26.11 -9.55 0.57
CA ASP A 68 -25.73 -8.76 -0.60
C ASP A 68 -25.85 -9.60 -1.88
N PRO A 69 -26.33 -9.02 -3.01
CA PRO A 69 -26.37 -9.70 -4.27
C PRO A 69 -24.95 -10.12 -4.71
N PRO A 70 -24.81 -11.25 -5.42
CA PRO A 70 -23.52 -11.67 -5.92
C PRO A 70 -23.00 -10.63 -6.93
N GLY A 71 -21.90 -9.98 -6.59
CA GLY A 71 -21.15 -9.11 -7.48
C GLY A 71 -19.69 -9.56 -7.43
N ASP A 72 -19.06 -9.85 -8.55
CA ASP A 72 -17.68 -10.31 -8.66
C ASP A 72 -16.72 -9.22 -9.11
N HIS A 73 -17.23 -8.00 -9.32
CA HIS A 73 -16.49 -6.86 -9.87
C HIS A 73 -15.88 -5.93 -8.81
N PHE A 74 -16.24 -6.08 -7.52
CA PHE A 74 -15.63 -5.28 -6.46
C PHE A 74 -14.17 -5.71 -6.21
N ARG A 75 -13.33 -4.71 -5.95
CA ARG A 75 -11.90 -4.92 -5.71
C ARG A 75 -11.66 -5.75 -4.43
N SER A 76 -10.82 -6.78 -4.56
CA SER A 76 -10.21 -7.47 -3.42
C SER A 76 -8.88 -6.83 -3.05
N ARG A 77 -8.34 -7.13 -1.86
CA ARG A 77 -6.99 -6.70 -1.51
C ARG A 77 -5.94 -7.20 -2.51
N LEU A 78 -6.16 -8.34 -3.16
CA LEU A 78 -5.25 -8.84 -4.19
C LEU A 78 -5.21 -7.94 -5.42
N THR A 79 -6.38 -7.56 -5.96
CA THR A 79 -6.44 -6.68 -7.14
C THR A 79 -5.88 -5.30 -6.83
N HIS A 80 -6.21 -4.74 -5.68
CA HIS A 80 -5.64 -3.49 -5.19
C HIS A 80 -4.10 -3.58 -5.03
N THR A 81 -3.57 -4.64 -4.41
CA THR A 81 -2.12 -4.84 -4.28
C THR A 81 -1.41 -4.86 -5.64
N LEU A 82 -2.06 -5.40 -6.69
CA LEU A 82 -1.51 -5.38 -8.05
C LEU A 82 -1.51 -3.97 -8.65
N GLU A 83 -2.55 -3.16 -8.40
CA GLU A 83 -2.61 -1.75 -8.79
C GLU A 83 -1.48 -0.94 -8.11
N VAL A 84 -1.31 -1.11 -6.80
CA VAL A 84 -0.21 -0.49 -6.04
C VAL A 84 1.16 -0.90 -6.59
N ALA A 85 1.34 -2.19 -6.92
CA ALA A 85 2.59 -2.70 -7.48
C ALA A 85 2.89 -2.10 -8.86
N GLN A 86 1.88 -1.89 -9.69
CA GLN A 86 2.02 -1.23 -10.99
C GLN A 86 2.42 0.24 -10.83
N ILE A 87 1.75 0.99 -9.95
CA ILE A 87 2.05 2.41 -9.67
C ILE A 87 3.45 2.54 -9.09
N SER A 88 3.80 1.75 -8.07
CA SER A 88 5.12 1.77 -7.42
C SER A 88 6.25 1.50 -8.42
N ARG A 89 6.05 0.53 -9.33
CA ARG A 89 7.01 0.24 -10.39
C ARG A 89 7.19 1.43 -11.34
N THR A 90 6.09 2.07 -11.73
CA THR A 90 6.11 3.25 -12.62
C THR A 90 6.85 4.41 -11.95
N LEU A 91 6.56 4.71 -10.69
CA LEU A 91 7.24 5.73 -9.90
C LEU A 91 8.74 5.44 -9.77
N ALA A 92 9.11 4.21 -9.44
CA ALA A 92 10.50 3.82 -9.29
C ALA A 92 11.29 3.92 -10.61
N ASP A 93 10.70 3.50 -11.74
CA ASP A 93 11.35 3.65 -13.06
C ASP A 93 11.53 5.11 -13.47
N ALA A 94 10.49 5.93 -13.31
CA ALA A 94 10.54 7.36 -13.62
C ALA A 94 11.58 8.11 -12.77
N LEU A 95 11.79 7.69 -11.53
CA LEU A 95 12.77 8.26 -10.61
C LEU A 95 14.18 7.64 -10.77
N GLY A 96 14.32 6.51 -11.47
CA GLY A 96 15.59 5.79 -11.60
C GLY A 96 15.98 4.99 -10.37
N LEU A 97 14.99 4.56 -9.57
CA LEU A 97 15.14 3.74 -8.38
C LEU A 97 15.12 2.24 -8.71
N ASN A 98 15.30 1.38 -7.70
CA ASN A 98 15.22 -0.06 -7.88
C ASN A 98 13.77 -0.53 -8.04
N THR A 99 13.37 -0.74 -9.30
CA THR A 99 11.99 -1.12 -9.65
C THR A 99 11.56 -2.47 -9.09
N GLU A 100 12.50 -3.42 -8.96
CA GLU A 100 12.20 -4.75 -8.42
C GLU A 100 11.95 -4.69 -6.91
N LEU A 101 12.73 -3.87 -6.19
CA LEU A 101 12.51 -3.65 -4.75
C LEU A 101 11.17 -2.95 -4.52
N ALA A 102 10.89 -1.85 -5.23
CA ALA A 102 9.63 -1.11 -5.09
C ALA A 102 8.42 -2.01 -5.38
N GLN A 103 8.45 -2.77 -6.48
CA GLN A 103 7.38 -3.70 -6.82
C GLN A 103 7.23 -4.81 -5.76
N THR A 104 8.33 -5.35 -5.25
CA THR A 104 8.33 -6.40 -4.22
C THR A 104 7.71 -5.90 -2.92
N LEU A 105 8.04 -4.67 -2.51
CA LEU A 105 7.46 -4.03 -1.33
C LEU A 105 5.96 -3.78 -1.50
N ALA A 106 5.55 -3.29 -2.65
CA ALA A 106 4.14 -3.11 -2.96
C ALA A 106 3.36 -4.44 -2.91
N LEU A 107 3.91 -5.54 -3.40
CA LEU A 107 3.29 -6.87 -3.29
C LEU A 107 3.19 -7.35 -1.83
N ALA A 108 4.05 -6.87 -0.95
CA ALA A 108 4.11 -7.30 0.44
C ALA A 108 3.31 -6.43 1.42
N HIS A 109 2.97 -5.18 1.05
CA HIS A 109 2.49 -4.17 2.00
C HIS A 109 1.24 -4.61 2.78
N ASP A 110 0.32 -5.31 2.12
CA ASP A 110 -0.99 -5.68 2.66
C ASP A 110 -1.10 -7.11 3.23
N ILE A 111 -0.04 -7.93 3.12
CA ILE A 111 -0.13 -9.36 3.49
C ILE A 111 -0.43 -9.58 4.98
N GLY A 112 -0.10 -8.62 5.83
CA GLY A 112 -0.33 -8.66 7.28
C GLY A 112 -1.73 -8.25 7.72
N HIS A 113 -2.56 -7.70 6.86
CA HIS A 113 -3.91 -7.27 7.24
C HIS A 113 -4.78 -8.45 7.67
N PRO A 114 -5.60 -8.29 8.72
CA PRO A 114 -6.59 -9.27 9.12
C PRO A 114 -7.80 -9.25 8.15
N PRO A 115 -8.74 -10.19 8.26
CA PRO A 115 -10.04 -10.08 7.58
C PRO A 115 -10.75 -8.77 7.94
N PHE A 116 -11.59 -8.25 7.04
CA PHE A 116 -12.42 -7.05 7.21
C PHE A 116 -11.63 -5.73 7.33
N GLY A 117 -10.42 -5.66 6.78
CA GLY A 117 -9.64 -4.43 6.70
C GLY A 117 -9.44 -3.72 8.03
N HIS A 118 -9.61 -2.40 8.05
CA HIS A 118 -9.40 -1.58 9.25
C HIS A 118 -10.38 -1.86 10.39
N ALA A 119 -11.64 -2.23 10.08
CA ALA A 119 -12.61 -2.61 11.12
C ALA A 119 -12.15 -3.89 11.85
N GLY A 120 -11.72 -4.90 11.09
CA GLY A 120 -11.16 -6.13 11.65
C GLY A 120 -9.85 -5.91 12.41
N GLU A 121 -8.98 -5.03 11.92
CA GLU A 121 -7.73 -4.68 12.61
C GLU A 121 -8.01 -4.01 13.96
N LYS A 122 -8.92 -3.04 13.99
CA LYS A 122 -9.32 -2.35 15.21
C LYS A 122 -9.93 -3.33 16.23
N ALA A 123 -10.84 -4.20 15.79
CA ALA A 123 -11.46 -5.21 16.66
C ALA A 123 -10.46 -6.22 17.21
N LEU A 124 -9.54 -6.73 16.37
CA LEU A 124 -8.50 -7.65 16.78
C LEU A 124 -7.52 -6.99 17.75
N ASN A 125 -7.11 -5.75 17.50
CA ASN A 125 -6.24 -4.99 18.40
C ASN A 125 -6.91 -4.79 19.77
N GLN A 126 -8.19 -4.41 19.82
CA GLN A 126 -8.95 -4.26 21.06
C GLN A 126 -9.05 -5.60 21.84
N ALA A 127 -9.32 -6.70 21.14
CA ALA A 127 -9.38 -8.03 21.75
C ALA A 127 -8.03 -8.45 22.34
N LEU A 128 -6.92 -8.18 21.63
CA LEU A 128 -5.57 -8.49 22.09
C LEU A 128 -5.14 -7.62 23.28
N GLN A 129 -5.54 -6.34 23.32
CA GLN A 129 -5.22 -5.43 24.43
C GLN A 129 -5.75 -5.94 25.77
N ALA A 130 -6.90 -6.61 25.80
CA ALA A 130 -7.44 -7.24 26.99
C ALA A 130 -6.50 -8.35 27.57
N HIS A 131 -5.57 -8.86 26.77
CA HIS A 131 -4.58 -9.87 27.13
C HIS A 131 -3.14 -9.31 27.21
N GLY A 132 -2.96 -7.99 27.17
CA GLY A 132 -1.65 -7.33 27.25
C GLY A 132 -0.86 -7.35 25.93
N PHE A 133 -1.51 -7.64 24.80
CA PHE A 133 -0.90 -7.63 23.46
C PHE A 133 -1.51 -6.52 22.59
N GLY A 134 -0.85 -6.23 21.47
CA GLY A 134 -1.36 -5.34 20.43
C GLY A 134 -1.32 -6.01 19.07
N PHE A 135 -2.05 -5.45 18.10
CA PHE A 135 -1.99 -5.85 16.71
C PHE A 135 -1.57 -4.68 15.84
N ASP A 136 -0.62 -4.95 14.97
CA ASP A 136 -0.11 -4.05 13.96
C ASP A 136 0.13 -4.88 12.69
N HIS A 137 -0.48 -4.48 11.58
CA HIS A 137 -0.41 -5.26 10.34
C HIS A 137 0.99 -5.31 9.72
N ASN A 138 1.84 -4.27 9.91
CA ASN A 138 3.23 -4.29 9.42
C ASN A 138 4.07 -5.30 10.21
N LEU A 139 3.93 -5.30 11.54
CA LEU A 139 4.60 -6.28 12.41
C LEU A 139 4.09 -7.69 12.13
N HIS A 140 2.80 -7.84 11.87
CA HIS A 140 2.22 -9.12 11.49
C HIS A 140 2.70 -9.59 10.11
N ALA A 141 2.81 -8.68 9.13
CA ALA A 141 3.42 -8.97 7.83
C ALA A 141 4.85 -9.48 7.99
N LEU A 142 5.65 -8.82 8.83
CA LEU A 142 7.01 -9.28 9.15
C LEU A 142 7.00 -10.68 9.74
N ARG A 143 6.13 -10.98 10.72
CA ARG A 143 5.99 -12.33 11.31
C ARG A 143 5.61 -13.37 10.27
N ILE A 144 4.70 -13.04 9.35
CA ILE A 144 4.30 -13.94 8.26
C ILE A 144 5.50 -14.31 7.43
N VAL A 145 6.26 -13.33 6.93
CA VAL A 145 7.38 -13.59 6.00
C VAL A 145 8.61 -14.16 6.67
N THR A 146 8.79 -13.96 7.98
CA THR A 146 9.95 -14.47 8.72
C THR A 146 9.70 -15.79 9.45
N TRP A 147 8.43 -16.08 9.77
CA TRP A 147 8.12 -17.22 10.65
C TRP A 147 6.97 -18.11 10.18
N PHE A 148 5.81 -17.55 9.80
CA PHE A 148 4.60 -18.36 9.55
C PHE A 148 4.57 -19.04 8.17
N GLU A 149 5.23 -18.47 7.17
CA GLU A 149 5.31 -19.12 5.86
C GLU A 149 6.30 -20.27 5.90
N GLU A 150 5.82 -21.48 5.67
CA GLU A 150 6.60 -22.72 5.64
C GLU A 150 6.74 -23.20 4.19
N ARG A 151 7.85 -22.84 3.54
CA ARG A 151 8.13 -23.12 2.13
C ARG A 151 9.45 -23.85 1.89
N TYR A 152 10.31 -23.86 2.90
CA TYR A 152 11.68 -24.38 2.79
C TYR A 152 11.98 -25.38 3.89
N ALA A 153 12.55 -26.53 3.52
CA ALA A 153 12.87 -27.57 4.48
C ALA A 153 13.97 -27.15 5.51
N ALA A 154 14.82 -26.19 5.13
CA ALA A 154 15.96 -25.78 5.93
C ALA A 154 15.66 -24.69 6.96
N HIS A 155 14.57 -23.94 6.80
CA HIS A 155 14.25 -22.80 7.65
C HIS A 155 12.76 -22.44 7.56
N ARG A 156 12.26 -21.75 8.58
CA ARG A 156 10.96 -21.07 8.55
C ARG A 156 11.06 -19.76 7.79
N GLY A 157 9.90 -19.21 7.43
CA GLY A 157 9.80 -17.97 6.69
C GLY A 157 10.24 -18.07 5.24
N LEU A 158 10.21 -16.92 4.56
CA LEU A 158 10.54 -16.80 3.14
C LEU A 158 12.01 -16.47 2.89
N ASN A 159 12.81 -16.23 3.94
CA ASN A 159 14.21 -15.79 3.84
C ASN A 159 14.39 -14.58 2.91
N LEU A 160 13.55 -13.56 3.08
CA LEU A 160 13.61 -12.33 2.30
C LEU A 160 14.87 -11.51 2.65
N THR A 161 15.28 -10.67 1.73
CA THR A 161 16.40 -9.73 1.92
C THR A 161 16.11 -8.72 3.03
N LEU A 162 17.15 -8.13 3.61
CA LEU A 162 17.04 -7.09 4.64
C LEU A 162 16.20 -5.90 4.13
N GLY A 163 16.45 -5.43 2.89
CA GLY A 163 15.72 -4.29 2.31
C GLY A 163 14.22 -4.54 2.17
N VAL A 164 13.81 -5.76 1.84
CA VAL A 164 12.38 -6.10 1.78
C VAL A 164 11.78 -6.19 3.18
N ARG A 165 12.44 -6.84 4.14
CA ARG A 165 11.97 -6.93 5.53
C ARG A 165 11.89 -5.55 6.20
N GLU A 166 12.91 -4.71 6.02
CA GLU A 166 12.93 -3.34 6.50
C GLU A 166 11.78 -2.51 5.87
N GLY A 167 11.61 -2.62 4.55
CA GLY A 167 10.54 -1.90 3.85
C GLY A 167 9.14 -2.32 4.30
N ILE A 168 8.90 -3.60 4.58
CA ILE A 168 7.62 -4.10 5.11
C ILE A 168 7.23 -3.35 6.41
N ILE A 169 8.16 -3.11 7.32
CA ILE A 169 7.84 -2.43 8.58
C ILE A 169 7.87 -0.91 8.46
N LYS A 170 8.72 -0.33 7.58
CA LYS A 170 8.94 1.11 7.54
C LYS A 170 8.21 1.84 6.41
N HIS A 171 7.44 1.18 5.55
CA HIS A 171 6.81 1.87 4.40
C HIS A 171 5.84 2.98 4.85
N SER A 172 5.00 2.74 5.84
CA SER A 172 3.92 3.65 6.24
C SER A 172 4.10 4.29 7.61
N ARG A 173 4.99 3.78 8.47
CA ARG A 173 5.23 4.30 9.83
C ARG A 173 6.66 4.13 10.29
N ASP A 174 7.00 4.85 11.34
CA ASP A 174 8.29 4.75 12.01
C ASP A 174 8.11 4.01 13.35
N TYR A 175 9.11 3.21 13.73
CA TYR A 175 9.20 2.52 15.02
C TYR A 175 10.43 3.00 15.77
N THR A 176 10.40 2.93 17.10
CA THR A 176 11.56 3.25 17.95
C THR A 176 12.14 1.99 18.56
N ALA A 177 13.45 1.96 18.78
CA ALA A 177 14.11 0.85 19.45
C ALA A 177 13.70 0.71 20.94
N ALA A 178 13.16 1.78 21.54
CA ALA A 178 12.65 1.75 22.90
C ALA A 178 11.34 0.95 23.00
N ASP A 179 10.45 1.13 22.02
CA ASP A 179 9.15 0.45 21.98
C ASP A 179 9.25 -0.95 21.35
N HIS A 180 10.19 -1.11 20.40
CA HIS A 180 10.35 -2.32 19.60
C HIS A 180 11.83 -2.76 19.51
N PRO A 181 12.44 -3.21 20.61
CA PRO A 181 13.86 -3.64 20.63
C PRO A 181 14.12 -4.84 19.70
N GLU A 182 13.12 -5.66 19.42
CA GLU A 182 13.18 -6.78 18.48
C GLU A 182 13.39 -6.35 17.03
N LEU A 183 13.16 -5.08 16.69
CA LEU A 183 13.34 -4.53 15.35
C LEU A 183 14.71 -3.88 15.15
N ALA A 184 15.65 -3.99 16.09
CA ALA A 184 16.95 -3.31 16.04
C ALA A 184 17.75 -3.61 14.76
N GLU A 185 17.63 -4.81 14.16
CA GLU A 185 18.32 -5.15 12.90
C GLU A 185 17.89 -4.28 11.70
N TYR A 186 16.74 -3.60 11.79
CA TYR A 186 16.18 -2.79 10.70
C TYR A 186 16.60 -1.32 10.75
N LEU A 187 17.64 -0.98 11.52
CA LEU A 187 18.25 0.36 11.55
C LEU A 187 17.20 1.46 11.75
N LEU A 188 16.49 1.39 12.89
CA LEU A 188 15.32 2.25 13.17
C LEU A 188 15.68 3.74 13.24
N GLU A 189 16.95 4.07 13.45
CA GLU A 189 17.48 5.44 13.43
C GLU A 189 17.54 6.08 12.04
N PHE A 190 17.47 5.26 10.97
CA PHE A 190 17.49 5.72 9.59
C PHE A 190 16.11 5.69 8.96
N ARG A 191 15.82 6.62 8.06
CA ARG A 191 14.66 6.55 7.18
C ARG A 191 14.77 5.36 6.24
N PRO A 192 13.66 4.77 5.79
CA PRO A 192 13.71 3.75 4.75
C PRO A 192 14.21 4.34 3.42
N PRO A 193 14.73 3.51 2.49
CA PRO A 193 15.07 3.97 1.14
C PRO A 193 13.83 4.51 0.41
N LEU A 194 14.04 5.31 -0.64
CA LEU A 194 12.92 5.91 -1.40
C LEU A 194 11.97 4.85 -1.93
N GLU A 195 12.50 3.70 -2.38
CA GLU A 195 11.68 2.56 -2.85
C GLU A 195 10.62 2.14 -1.83
N ALA A 196 10.95 2.18 -0.55
CA ALA A 196 9.99 1.86 0.52
C ALA A 196 9.10 3.05 0.89
N GLN A 197 9.63 4.28 0.83
CA GLN A 197 8.84 5.48 1.07
C GLN A 197 7.73 5.67 0.02
N LEU A 198 7.95 5.22 -1.23
CA LEU A 198 6.96 5.33 -2.31
C LEU A 198 5.68 4.53 -2.04
N ILE A 199 5.76 3.45 -1.28
CA ILE A 199 4.66 2.49 -1.14
C ILE A 199 3.43 3.12 -0.51
N ASP A 200 3.61 3.91 0.55
CA ASP A 200 2.52 4.56 1.28
C ASP A 200 1.67 5.48 0.36
N LEU A 201 2.34 6.32 -0.45
CA LEU A 201 1.62 7.19 -1.38
C LEU A 201 1.14 6.46 -2.64
N ALA A 202 1.81 5.42 -3.10
CA ALA A 202 1.31 4.58 -4.18
C ALA A 202 0.02 3.85 -3.77
N ASP A 203 -0.05 3.36 -2.54
CA ASP A 203 -1.25 2.79 -1.93
C ASP A 203 -2.37 3.83 -1.84
N GLU A 204 -2.09 5.00 -1.30
CA GLU A 204 -3.05 6.10 -1.16
C GLU A 204 -3.61 6.55 -2.53
N ILE A 205 -2.78 6.64 -3.57
CA ILE A 205 -3.19 7.01 -4.94
C ILE A 205 -4.09 5.92 -5.54
N ALA A 206 -3.69 4.65 -5.43
CA ALA A 206 -4.48 3.51 -5.90
C ALA A 206 -5.84 3.46 -5.20
N TYR A 207 -5.84 3.59 -3.87
CA TYR A 207 -7.02 3.58 -3.04
C TYR A 207 -7.99 4.71 -3.40
N LEU A 208 -7.50 5.95 -3.52
CA LEU A 208 -8.34 7.11 -3.82
C LEU A 208 -9.10 6.95 -5.14
N THR A 209 -8.41 6.54 -6.20
CA THR A 209 -9.01 6.38 -7.53
C THR A 209 -9.96 5.17 -7.59
N ALA A 210 -9.58 4.07 -6.95
CA ALA A 210 -10.38 2.86 -6.85
C ALA A 210 -11.70 3.08 -6.11
N ASP A 211 -11.68 3.83 -5.01
CA ASP A 211 -12.87 4.05 -4.19
C ASP A 211 -13.89 4.99 -4.83
N PHE A 212 -13.42 5.98 -5.60
CA PHE A 212 -14.34 6.75 -6.45
C PHE A 212 -14.99 5.88 -7.53
N ASP A 213 -14.22 4.99 -8.16
CA ASP A 213 -14.72 4.07 -9.18
C ASP A 213 -15.77 3.12 -8.58
N ASP A 214 -15.41 2.40 -7.53
CA ASP A 214 -16.28 1.44 -6.86
C ASP A 214 -17.53 2.14 -6.25
N GLY A 215 -17.35 3.33 -5.65
CA GLY A 215 -18.44 4.12 -5.08
C GLY A 215 -19.45 4.62 -6.11
N LEU A 216 -18.98 5.05 -7.28
CA LEU A 216 -19.82 5.49 -8.38
C LEU A 216 -20.49 4.31 -9.11
N ASP A 217 -19.77 3.21 -9.32
CA ASP A 217 -20.32 2.02 -10.01
C ASP A 217 -21.34 1.27 -9.15
N SER A 218 -21.15 1.25 -7.82
CA SER A 218 -22.14 0.71 -6.87
C SER A 218 -23.37 1.59 -6.66
N GLY A 219 -23.32 2.86 -7.09
CA GLY A 219 -24.36 3.85 -6.84
C GLY A 219 -24.39 4.39 -5.40
N MET A 220 -23.41 4.05 -4.55
CA MET A 220 -23.26 4.63 -3.21
C MET A 220 -22.80 6.10 -3.27
N LEU A 221 -22.05 6.47 -4.31
CA LEU A 221 -21.71 7.85 -4.62
C LEU A 221 -22.51 8.36 -5.82
N ASN A 222 -22.96 9.60 -5.72
CA ASN A 222 -23.65 10.30 -6.81
C ASN A 222 -22.64 11.14 -7.59
N LEU A 223 -22.64 11.05 -8.93
CA LEU A 223 -21.71 11.76 -9.81
C LEU A 223 -21.75 13.29 -9.60
N ASP A 224 -22.95 13.88 -9.45
CA ASP A 224 -23.07 15.32 -9.26
C ASP A 224 -22.46 15.75 -7.93
N GLN A 225 -22.66 14.96 -6.86
CA GLN A 225 -22.05 15.23 -5.57
C GLN A 225 -20.51 15.12 -5.63
N VAL A 226 -19.97 14.11 -6.32
CA VAL A 226 -18.50 13.94 -6.50
C VAL A 226 -17.95 15.12 -7.29
N ARG A 227 -18.60 15.49 -8.41
CA ARG A 227 -18.18 16.62 -9.24
C ARG A 227 -18.18 17.92 -8.44
N ASP A 228 -19.21 18.16 -7.63
CA ASP A 228 -19.37 19.43 -6.91
C ASP A 228 -18.49 19.48 -5.64
N GLY A 229 -18.29 18.35 -4.98
CA GLY A 229 -17.56 18.23 -3.71
C GLY A 229 -16.06 17.88 -3.84
N VAL A 230 -15.57 17.48 -5.04
CA VAL A 230 -14.17 17.08 -5.25
C VAL A 230 -13.54 17.92 -6.36
N PRO A 231 -12.83 19.01 -6.05
CA PRO A 231 -12.23 19.91 -7.06
C PRO A 231 -11.29 19.21 -8.02
N LEU A 232 -10.48 18.25 -7.53
CA LEU A 232 -9.58 17.45 -8.36
C LEU A 232 -10.36 16.68 -9.44
N PHE A 233 -11.44 15.97 -9.07
CA PHE A 233 -12.30 15.23 -9.99
C PHE A 233 -12.99 16.21 -10.96
N ARG A 234 -13.59 17.29 -10.47
CA ARG A 234 -14.28 18.30 -11.28
C ARG A 234 -13.39 18.86 -12.37
N ARG A 235 -12.15 19.21 -12.06
CA ARG A 235 -11.17 19.76 -13.00
C ARG A 235 -10.99 18.83 -14.22
N PHE A 236 -10.74 17.56 -13.99
CA PHE A 236 -10.52 16.61 -15.07
C PHE A 236 -11.82 16.17 -15.76
N TYR A 237 -12.92 16.07 -15.03
CA TYR A 237 -14.23 15.79 -15.63
C TYR A 237 -14.64 16.86 -16.66
N HIS A 238 -14.36 18.14 -16.39
CA HIS A 238 -14.59 19.21 -17.37
C HIS A 238 -13.70 19.06 -18.60
N VAL A 239 -12.44 18.66 -18.44
CA VAL A 239 -11.54 18.41 -19.59
C VAL A 239 -12.09 17.29 -20.46
N VAL A 240 -12.43 16.15 -19.87
CA VAL A 240 -12.97 14.99 -20.59
C VAL A 240 -14.28 15.36 -21.31
N ARG A 241 -15.20 16.07 -20.64
CA ARG A 241 -16.46 16.48 -21.24
C ARG A 241 -16.29 17.50 -22.38
N SER A 242 -15.27 18.36 -22.30
CA SER A 242 -14.97 19.30 -23.39
C SER A 242 -14.40 18.59 -24.63
N GLN A 243 -13.62 17.54 -24.43
CA GLN A 243 -13.02 16.75 -25.52
C GLN A 243 -14.01 15.72 -26.09
N HIS A 244 -14.86 15.15 -25.24
CA HIS A 244 -15.80 14.09 -25.58
C HIS A 244 -17.23 14.40 -25.10
N PRO A 245 -17.90 15.44 -25.62
CA PRO A 245 -19.21 15.89 -25.10
C PRO A 245 -20.34 14.85 -25.23
N ALA A 246 -20.22 13.95 -26.21
CA ALA A 246 -21.19 12.88 -26.45
C ALA A 246 -20.87 11.57 -25.75
N ALA A 247 -19.74 11.49 -25.00
CA ALA A 247 -19.37 10.23 -24.32
C ALA A 247 -20.41 9.84 -23.25
N PRO A 248 -20.75 8.55 -23.13
CA PRO A 248 -21.53 8.04 -22.01
C PRO A 248 -20.91 8.43 -20.67
N SER A 249 -21.73 8.73 -19.66
CA SER A 249 -21.24 9.18 -18.35
C SER A 249 -20.23 8.21 -17.73
N LYS A 250 -20.45 6.89 -17.85
CA LYS A 250 -19.55 5.86 -17.33
C LYS A 250 -18.15 5.97 -17.95
N LEU A 251 -18.05 6.16 -19.27
CA LEU A 251 -16.75 6.32 -19.93
C LEU A 251 -16.06 7.65 -19.55
N ALA A 252 -16.85 8.72 -19.39
CA ALA A 252 -16.31 10.00 -18.93
C ALA A 252 -15.77 9.91 -17.49
N ILE A 253 -16.41 9.13 -16.61
CA ILE A 253 -15.91 8.86 -15.26
C ILE A 253 -14.57 8.12 -15.31
N TYR A 254 -14.48 7.01 -16.03
CA TYR A 254 -13.22 6.23 -16.14
C TYR A 254 -12.06 7.05 -16.67
N GLU A 255 -12.29 7.84 -17.72
CA GLU A 255 -11.26 8.70 -18.29
C GLU A 255 -10.88 9.83 -17.32
N THR A 256 -11.83 10.36 -16.57
CA THR A 256 -11.56 11.34 -15.50
C THR A 256 -10.66 10.74 -14.41
N LEU A 257 -10.96 9.53 -13.93
CA LEU A 257 -10.16 8.86 -12.91
C LEU A 257 -8.76 8.52 -13.40
N ASN A 258 -8.60 8.16 -14.70
CA ASN A 258 -7.28 7.99 -15.30
C ASN A 258 -6.48 9.31 -15.28
N HIS A 259 -7.09 10.44 -15.62
CA HIS A 259 -6.44 11.74 -15.53
C HIS A 259 -6.09 12.15 -14.10
N VAL A 260 -6.95 11.82 -13.12
CA VAL A 260 -6.67 12.04 -11.69
C VAL A 260 -5.45 11.23 -11.27
N LEU A 261 -5.40 9.94 -11.62
CA LEU A 261 -4.27 9.05 -11.35
C LEU A 261 -2.98 9.59 -11.93
N ASP A 262 -2.99 9.97 -13.23
CA ASP A 262 -1.82 10.52 -13.92
C ASP A 262 -1.33 11.82 -13.28
N ALA A 263 -2.24 12.68 -12.84
CA ALA A 263 -1.90 13.94 -12.18
C ALA A 263 -1.23 13.70 -10.82
N LEU A 264 -1.76 12.78 -10.01
CA LEU A 264 -1.20 12.43 -8.71
C LEU A 264 0.20 11.80 -8.85
N VAL A 265 0.35 10.84 -9.78
CA VAL A 265 1.64 10.18 -10.06
C VAL A 265 2.67 11.18 -10.59
N THR A 266 2.27 12.06 -11.49
CA THR A 266 3.17 13.10 -12.07
C THR A 266 3.64 14.08 -11.00
N ASP A 267 2.71 14.60 -10.18
CA ASP A 267 3.04 15.52 -9.09
C ASP A 267 3.99 14.87 -8.09
N LEU A 268 3.73 13.61 -7.72
CA LEU A 268 4.60 12.87 -6.79
C LEU A 268 6.03 12.73 -7.33
N ILE A 269 6.20 12.40 -8.61
CA ILE A 269 7.51 12.29 -9.25
C ILE A 269 8.23 13.65 -9.23
N GLU A 270 7.54 14.73 -9.59
CA GLU A 270 8.12 16.08 -9.66
C GLU A 270 8.52 16.57 -8.25
N GLU A 271 7.66 16.36 -7.27
CA GLU A 271 7.92 16.79 -5.88
C GLU A 271 9.05 15.99 -5.23
N VAL A 272 9.14 14.68 -5.44
CA VAL A 272 10.27 13.87 -4.95
C VAL A 272 11.58 14.36 -5.56
N ARG A 273 11.62 14.63 -6.87
CA ARG A 273 12.81 15.19 -7.53
C ARG A 273 13.21 16.53 -6.91
N ARG A 274 12.27 17.41 -6.70
CA ARG A 274 12.49 18.70 -6.08
C ARG A 274 13.08 18.55 -4.67
N ARG A 275 12.47 17.73 -3.81
CA ARG A 275 12.92 17.51 -2.43
C ARG A 275 14.31 16.90 -2.36
N VAL A 276 14.62 15.93 -3.21
CA VAL A 276 15.95 15.33 -3.31
C VAL A 276 16.99 16.36 -3.75
N ALA A 277 16.64 17.22 -4.73
CA ALA A 277 17.52 18.29 -5.19
C ALA A 277 17.73 19.35 -4.10
N ASP A 278 16.69 19.77 -3.40
CA ASP A 278 16.77 20.73 -2.29
C ASP A 278 17.64 20.21 -1.14
N LEU A 279 17.59 18.90 -0.86
CA LEU A 279 18.48 18.25 0.12
C LEU A 279 19.94 18.15 -0.39
N GLY A 280 20.17 18.26 -1.70
CA GLY A 280 21.46 18.02 -2.32
C GLY A 280 21.93 16.56 -2.21
N ALA A 281 21.01 15.61 -2.07
CA ALA A 281 21.35 14.22 -1.90
C ALA A 281 21.79 13.58 -3.21
N ALA A 282 22.87 12.79 -3.15
CA ALA A 282 23.41 12.01 -4.27
C ALA A 282 23.61 10.53 -3.91
N THR A 283 23.43 10.15 -2.66
CA THR A 283 23.64 8.80 -2.16
C THR A 283 22.48 8.28 -1.32
N LEU A 284 22.30 6.96 -1.29
CA LEU A 284 21.31 6.28 -0.45
C LEU A 284 21.47 6.66 1.03
N HIS A 285 22.72 6.78 1.52
CA HIS A 285 22.97 7.15 2.91
C HIS A 285 22.41 8.55 3.23
N GLN A 286 22.57 9.53 2.34
CA GLN A 286 22.03 10.89 2.54
C GLN A 286 20.49 10.87 2.57
N ILE A 287 19.85 10.07 1.71
CA ILE A 287 18.39 9.87 1.75
C ILE A 287 17.96 9.30 3.08
N ARG A 288 18.63 8.26 3.56
CA ARG A 288 18.28 7.59 4.82
C ARG A 288 18.56 8.41 6.06
N SER A 289 19.51 9.34 5.99
CA SER A 289 19.84 10.27 7.07
C SER A 289 19.03 11.56 7.04
N ALA A 290 18.11 11.73 6.12
CA ALA A 290 17.25 12.91 6.05
C ALA A 290 16.36 13.01 7.30
N PRO A 291 16.10 14.24 7.81
CA PRO A 291 15.26 14.43 9.00
C PRO A 291 13.82 13.96 8.77
N ASP A 292 13.31 14.13 7.54
CA ASP A 292 11.96 13.79 7.15
C ASP A 292 11.94 12.85 5.96
N ARG A 293 10.79 12.20 5.71
CA ARG A 293 10.55 11.45 4.48
C ARG A 293 10.55 12.41 3.28
N LEU A 294 11.17 11.98 2.20
CA LEU A 294 11.29 12.79 0.99
C LEU A 294 10.16 12.53 -0.03
N VAL A 295 9.46 11.41 0.13
CA VAL A 295 8.33 11.09 -0.73
C VAL A 295 7.09 11.79 -0.19
N ALA A 296 6.58 12.75 -0.94
CA ALA A 296 5.37 13.51 -0.64
C ALA A 296 4.80 14.12 -1.91
N LEU A 297 3.53 14.44 -1.93
CA LEU A 297 2.91 15.29 -2.94
C LEU A 297 3.29 16.76 -2.71
N SER A 298 3.15 17.60 -3.76
CA SER A 298 3.25 19.04 -3.60
C SER A 298 2.17 19.54 -2.64
N PRO A 299 2.37 20.68 -1.96
CA PRO A 299 1.36 21.22 -1.03
C PRO A 299 -0.01 21.45 -1.68
N ALA A 300 -0.04 21.80 -2.97
CA ALA A 300 -1.28 22.01 -3.70
C ALA A 300 -2.00 20.69 -3.99
N MET A 301 -1.27 19.67 -4.45
CA MET A 301 -1.85 18.36 -4.74
C MET A 301 -2.24 17.63 -3.46
N GLU A 302 -1.48 17.81 -2.37
CA GLU A 302 -1.83 17.27 -1.07
C GLU A 302 -3.14 17.87 -0.53
N ALA A 303 -3.38 19.17 -0.74
CA ALA A 303 -4.65 19.78 -0.40
C ALA A 303 -5.82 19.20 -1.20
N ASP A 304 -5.66 19.05 -2.52
CA ASP A 304 -6.64 18.41 -3.42
C ASP A 304 -6.93 16.96 -2.99
N ARG A 305 -5.88 16.17 -2.69
CA ARG A 305 -6.00 14.79 -2.22
C ARG A 305 -6.73 14.71 -0.87
N ALA A 306 -6.34 15.56 0.07
CA ALA A 306 -6.95 15.58 1.39
C ALA A 306 -8.43 15.96 1.33
N GLU A 307 -8.83 16.85 0.41
CA GLU A 307 -10.23 17.19 0.18
C GLU A 307 -11.00 16.02 -0.42
N ALA A 308 -10.45 15.35 -1.42
CA ALA A 308 -11.04 14.14 -2.00
C ALA A 308 -11.22 13.03 -0.96
N LYS A 309 -10.22 12.80 -0.10
CA LYS A 309 -10.28 11.83 1.00
C LYS A 309 -11.35 12.20 2.02
N ARG A 310 -11.46 13.47 2.43
CA ARG A 310 -12.54 13.94 3.33
C ARG A 310 -13.91 13.70 2.73
N PHE A 311 -14.07 13.92 1.42
CA PHE A 311 -15.32 13.64 0.73
C PHE A 311 -15.69 12.15 0.81
N LEU A 312 -14.75 11.23 0.55
CA LEU A 312 -14.96 9.80 0.68
C LEU A 312 -15.34 9.41 2.12
N TYR A 313 -14.65 9.97 3.12
CA TYR A 313 -14.99 9.71 4.52
C TYR A 313 -16.42 10.12 4.86
N ALA A 314 -16.85 11.29 4.41
CA ALA A 314 -18.17 11.82 4.73
C ALA A 314 -19.32 11.13 3.97
N ASN A 315 -19.09 10.70 2.73
CA ASN A 315 -20.15 10.26 1.84
C ASN A 315 -20.10 8.77 1.48
N PHE A 316 -19.01 8.09 1.79
CA PHE A 316 -18.77 6.70 1.41
C PHE A 316 -18.53 5.82 2.63
N TYR A 317 -17.41 6.02 3.36
CA TYR A 317 -17.03 5.15 4.48
C TYR A 317 -17.93 5.28 5.72
N ASN A 318 -18.52 6.43 5.95
CA ASN A 318 -19.48 6.68 7.04
C ASN A 318 -20.94 6.57 6.58
N SER A 319 -21.20 5.90 5.46
CA SER A 319 -22.59 5.60 5.07
C SER A 319 -23.18 4.51 5.98
N ALA A 320 -24.49 4.54 6.20
CA ALA A 320 -25.17 3.59 7.09
C ALA A 320 -24.89 2.13 6.73
N GLY A 321 -24.82 1.79 5.43
CA GLY A 321 -24.50 0.44 4.99
C GLY A 321 -23.05 0.00 5.33
N MET A 322 -22.09 0.95 5.35
CA MET A 322 -20.72 0.67 5.75
C MET A 322 -20.59 0.56 7.28
N GLU A 323 -21.34 1.34 8.06
CA GLU A 323 -21.36 1.21 9.52
C GLU A 323 -21.90 -0.15 9.96
N ASP A 324 -23.00 -0.62 9.39
CA ASP A 324 -23.55 -1.96 9.66
C ASP A 324 -22.54 -3.07 9.33
N ALA A 325 -21.82 -2.93 8.21
CA ALA A 325 -20.79 -3.88 7.81
C ALA A 325 -19.57 -3.87 8.75
N HIS A 326 -19.15 -2.71 9.24
CA HIS A 326 -18.08 -2.56 10.23
C HIS A 326 -18.45 -3.17 11.58
N ASP A 327 -19.69 -2.94 12.05
CA ASP A 327 -20.20 -3.52 13.30
C ASP A 327 -20.25 -5.05 13.22
N HIS A 328 -20.75 -5.58 12.09
CA HIS A 328 -20.77 -7.01 11.83
C HIS A 328 -19.34 -7.60 11.83
N ALA A 329 -18.41 -6.98 11.11
CA ALA A 329 -17.02 -7.40 11.07
C ALA A 329 -16.36 -7.39 12.46
N SER A 330 -16.58 -6.34 13.23
CA SER A 330 -16.05 -6.21 14.60
C SER A 330 -16.59 -7.30 15.52
N LYS A 331 -17.88 -7.60 15.42
CA LYS A 331 -18.54 -8.67 16.18
C LYS A 331 -17.93 -10.03 15.83
N VAL A 332 -17.85 -10.37 14.54
CA VAL A 332 -17.29 -11.66 14.08
C VAL A 332 -15.86 -11.84 14.55
N VAL A 333 -15.00 -10.83 14.42
CA VAL A 333 -13.60 -10.91 14.86
C VAL A 333 -13.50 -11.10 16.38
N SER A 334 -14.27 -10.33 17.14
CA SER A 334 -14.24 -10.40 18.61
C SER A 334 -14.76 -11.74 19.15
N GLU A 335 -15.89 -12.23 18.62
CA GLU A 335 -16.46 -13.50 19.02
C GLU A 335 -15.56 -14.70 18.66
N LEU A 336 -14.98 -14.68 17.44
CA LEU A 336 -14.05 -15.71 17.00
C LEU A 336 -12.79 -15.72 17.87
N PHE A 337 -12.21 -14.54 18.15
CA PHE A 337 -11.05 -14.42 19.03
C PHE A 337 -11.33 -14.95 20.42
N ALA A 338 -12.47 -14.58 21.02
CA ALA A 338 -12.88 -15.06 22.35
C ALA A 338 -13.06 -16.58 22.37
N ALA A 339 -13.68 -17.17 21.35
CA ALA A 339 -13.84 -18.61 21.25
C ALA A 339 -12.50 -19.35 21.16
N LEU A 340 -11.56 -18.84 20.34
CA LEU A 340 -10.22 -19.43 20.16
C LEU A 340 -9.33 -19.30 21.41
N ILE A 341 -9.48 -18.23 22.19
CA ILE A 341 -8.79 -18.08 23.48
C ILE A 341 -9.37 -19.04 24.51
N ALA A 342 -10.69 -19.21 24.53
CA ALA A 342 -11.37 -20.13 25.49
C ALA A 342 -11.07 -21.59 25.18
N ASP A 343 -10.97 -21.95 23.91
CA ASP A 343 -10.65 -23.31 23.46
C ASP A 343 -9.68 -23.29 22.26
N PRO A 344 -8.36 -23.29 22.51
CA PRO A 344 -7.35 -23.34 21.46
C PRO A 344 -7.41 -24.59 20.56
N SER A 345 -8.09 -25.66 20.96
CA SER A 345 -8.25 -26.86 20.14
C SER A 345 -9.13 -26.66 18.90
N LEU A 346 -9.87 -25.54 18.86
CA LEU A 346 -10.62 -25.10 17.67
C LEU A 346 -9.70 -24.63 16.52
N LEU A 347 -8.43 -24.33 16.82
CA LEU A 347 -7.41 -24.11 15.78
C LEU A 347 -7.06 -25.47 15.16
N PHE A 348 -6.98 -25.51 13.83
CA PHE A 348 -6.56 -26.71 13.11
C PHE A 348 -5.16 -27.14 13.57
N SER A 349 -4.98 -28.45 13.84
CA SER A 349 -3.74 -29.04 14.36
C SER A 349 -2.51 -28.91 13.44
N ASP A 350 -2.70 -28.48 12.19
CA ASP A 350 -1.66 -28.37 11.17
C ASP A 350 -1.09 -26.94 11.02
N HIS A 351 -1.27 -26.07 12.03
CA HIS A 351 -0.77 -24.70 12.00
C HIS A 351 0.02 -24.33 13.25
#